data_7b68244b4643172484f9ff4661d1accc
#
_entry.id   7b68244b4643172484f9ff4661d1accc
#
_cell.length_a   1.000
_cell.length_b   1.000
_cell.length_c   1.000
_cell.angle_alpha   90.00
_cell.angle_beta   90.00
_cell.angle_gamma   90.00
#
_symmetry.space_group_name_H-M   'P 1'
#
loop_
_entity.id
_entity.type
_entity.pdbx_description
1 polymer ?
#
loop_
_entity_poly.entity_id
_entity_poly.type
_entity_poly.pdbx_seq_one_letter_code
_entity_poly.pdbx_strand_id
1 'polypeptide(L)'
;TSALNIISELKITGGCNVQYALKPDSFEYCVIEVNPRVSRSSALASKATGYPIAKVAAKIALGYTLDEIPNAITKKTFASFEPMLDYCVVKIPRLPFDKFISASRKLTTQMKATGEVMAICNNFEGGLMKALRSLEQHVDSLVTDEYSKLTADEFEEQMSIVDDRRIFRIAEAIRRGYSYE
;
A
#
# COMPACT_ATOMS: atom_id res chain seq x y z
N THR A 1 0.94 17.51 10.45
CA THR A 1 1.96 18.41 11.07
C THR A 1 3.36 17.81 10.96
N SER A 2 3.63 16.59 11.47
CA SER A 2 4.98 15.98 11.48
C SER A 2 5.64 15.92 10.09
N ALA A 3 4.93 15.42 9.05
CA ALA A 3 5.47 15.38 7.70
C ALA A 3 5.83 16.78 7.16
N LEU A 4 5.01 17.79 7.45
CA LEU A 4 5.31 19.17 7.04
C LEU A 4 6.55 19.72 7.73
N ASN A 5 6.73 19.44 9.03
CA ASN A 5 7.93 19.83 9.76
C ASN A 5 9.18 19.19 9.16
N ILE A 6 9.13 17.88 8.87
CA ILE A 6 10.25 17.16 8.24
C ILE A 6 10.62 17.77 6.88
N ILE A 7 9.62 18.03 6.04
CA ILE A 7 9.85 18.62 4.71
C ILE A 7 10.46 20.01 4.84
N SER A 8 9.99 20.82 5.79
CA SER A 8 10.51 22.17 6.03
C SER A 8 11.95 22.16 6.52
N GLU A 9 12.26 21.32 7.51
CA GLU A 9 13.62 21.19 8.06
C GLU A 9 14.64 20.68 7.02
N LEU A 10 14.22 19.71 6.21
CA LEU A 10 15.04 19.15 5.13
C LEU A 10 15.07 20.03 3.88
N LYS A 11 14.31 21.13 3.85
CA LYS A 11 14.21 22.07 2.71
C LYS A 11 13.85 21.35 1.40
N ILE A 12 12.96 20.35 1.49
CA ILE A 12 12.55 19.57 0.32
C ILE A 12 11.56 20.38 -0.50
N THR A 13 11.90 20.56 -1.78
CA THR A 13 11.00 21.11 -2.79
C THR A 13 10.58 20.02 -3.76
N GLY A 14 9.28 19.94 -4.07
CA GLY A 14 8.71 18.94 -4.98
C GLY A 14 8.12 17.73 -4.27
N GLY A 15 8.21 16.56 -4.90
CA GLY A 15 7.60 15.33 -4.38
C GLY A 15 8.40 14.71 -3.24
N CYS A 16 7.70 14.27 -2.19
CA CYS A 16 8.28 13.57 -1.05
C CYS A 16 7.33 12.48 -0.56
N ASN A 17 7.90 11.41 -0.02
CA ASN A 17 7.17 10.36 0.69
C ASN A 17 7.77 10.19 2.09
N VAL A 18 6.91 10.20 3.10
CA VAL A 18 7.29 9.94 4.50
C VAL A 18 6.54 8.73 4.99
N GLN A 19 7.25 7.75 5.53
CA GLN A 19 6.67 6.52 6.08
C GLN A 19 6.72 6.58 7.61
N TYR A 20 5.60 6.21 8.22
CA TYR A 20 5.42 6.18 9.66
C TYR A 20 4.97 4.80 10.14
N ALA A 21 5.40 4.42 11.34
CA ALA A 21 4.73 3.42 12.14
C ALA A 21 3.98 4.12 13.28
N LEU A 22 2.69 3.84 13.38
CA LEU A 22 1.81 4.38 14.41
C LEU A 22 1.42 3.26 15.37
N LYS A 23 1.48 3.54 16.67
CA LYS A 23 0.99 2.61 17.70
C LYS A 23 -0.54 2.59 17.66
N PRO A 24 -1.18 1.40 17.62
CA PRO A 24 -2.63 1.30 17.43
C PRO A 24 -3.47 2.05 18.47
N ASP A 25 -3.03 2.06 19.73
CA ASP A 25 -3.80 2.57 20.88
C ASP A 25 -3.42 3.99 21.32
N SER A 26 -2.55 4.67 20.57
CA SER A 26 -2.08 6.01 20.93
C SER A 26 -1.66 6.80 19.70
N PHE A 27 -1.32 8.09 19.89
CA PHE A 27 -0.68 8.90 18.85
C PHE A 27 0.85 8.81 18.85
N GLU A 28 1.43 7.83 19.56
CA GLU A 28 2.86 7.57 19.48
C GLU A 28 3.21 7.00 18.10
N TYR A 29 4.19 7.60 17.47
CA TYR A 29 4.64 7.16 16.16
C TYR A 29 6.16 7.28 16.03
N CYS A 30 6.72 6.52 15.11
CA CYS A 30 8.09 6.72 14.67
C CYS A 30 8.14 6.92 13.15
N VAL A 31 9.12 7.70 12.70
CA VAL A 31 9.45 7.85 11.28
C VAL A 31 10.29 6.66 10.87
N ILE A 32 9.83 5.91 9.87
CA ILE A 32 10.58 4.77 9.33
C ILE A 32 11.56 5.27 8.27
N GLU A 33 11.07 6.09 7.33
CA GLU A 33 11.84 6.49 6.16
C GLU A 33 11.29 7.80 5.56
N VAL A 34 12.19 8.62 5.04
CA VAL A 34 11.87 9.81 4.25
C VAL A 34 12.52 9.67 2.87
N ASN A 35 11.72 9.73 1.82
CA ASN A 35 12.17 9.68 0.44
C ASN A 35 11.92 11.05 -0.22
N PRO A 36 12.92 11.95 -0.33
CA PRO A 36 12.75 13.28 -0.90
C PRO A 36 12.79 13.24 -2.43
N ARG A 37 11.90 12.45 -3.01
CA ARG A 37 11.80 12.24 -4.47
C ARG A 37 10.44 11.69 -4.84
N VAL A 38 10.08 11.85 -6.11
CA VAL A 38 8.98 11.07 -6.71
C VAL A 38 9.40 9.60 -6.84
N SER A 39 8.54 8.70 -6.44
CA SER A 39 8.81 7.26 -6.36
C SER A 39 7.64 6.44 -6.93
N ARG A 40 7.73 5.11 -6.87
CA ARG A 40 6.65 4.21 -7.25
C ARG A 40 5.37 4.49 -6.42
N SER A 41 5.52 4.75 -5.12
CA SER A 41 4.39 5.12 -4.25
C SER A 41 3.70 6.41 -4.72
N SER A 42 4.46 7.39 -5.21
CA SER A 42 3.90 8.61 -5.78
C SER A 42 3.11 8.34 -7.07
N ALA A 43 3.58 7.42 -7.91
CA ALA A 43 2.83 7.00 -9.12
C ALA A 43 1.52 6.31 -8.75
N LEU A 44 1.52 5.44 -7.74
CA LEU A 44 0.30 4.81 -7.22
C LEU A 44 -0.65 5.82 -6.60
N ALA A 45 -0.15 6.77 -5.79
CA ALA A 45 -0.94 7.85 -5.22
C ALA A 45 -1.56 8.72 -6.32
N SER A 46 -0.80 9.04 -7.38
CA SER A 46 -1.32 9.78 -8.54
C SER A 46 -2.45 9.03 -9.23
N LYS A 47 -2.31 7.71 -9.43
CA LYS A 47 -3.37 6.86 -9.99
C LYS A 47 -4.58 6.79 -9.08
N ALA A 48 -4.37 6.65 -7.76
CA ALA A 48 -5.43 6.56 -6.77
C ALA A 48 -6.26 7.84 -6.67
N THR A 49 -5.62 8.99 -6.73
CA THR A 49 -6.23 10.29 -6.46
C THR A 49 -6.54 11.10 -7.72
N GLY A 50 -5.97 10.70 -8.87
CA GLY A 50 -5.96 11.51 -10.08
C GLY A 50 -5.00 12.71 -10.03
N TYR A 51 -4.41 13.03 -8.87
CA TYR A 51 -3.49 14.15 -8.72
C TYR A 51 -2.12 13.83 -9.35
N PRO A 52 -1.66 14.57 -10.38
CA PRO A 52 -0.47 14.21 -11.15
C PRO A 52 0.82 14.66 -10.46
N ILE A 53 1.24 13.95 -9.41
CA ILE A 53 2.36 14.32 -8.53
C ILE A 53 3.64 14.61 -9.33
N ALA A 54 4.01 13.75 -10.29
CA ALA A 54 5.23 13.92 -11.08
C ALA A 54 5.18 15.19 -11.95
N LYS A 55 4.04 15.48 -12.56
CA LYS A 55 3.85 16.70 -13.37
C LYS A 55 3.94 17.96 -12.52
N VAL A 56 3.33 17.92 -11.33
CA VAL A 56 3.39 19.04 -10.38
C VAL A 56 4.81 19.23 -9.88
N ALA A 57 5.51 18.15 -9.49
CA ALA A 57 6.90 18.21 -9.05
C ALA A 57 7.84 18.78 -10.14
N ALA A 58 7.62 18.43 -11.42
CA ALA A 58 8.39 19.00 -12.54
C ALA A 58 8.14 20.51 -12.69
N LYS A 59 6.92 20.98 -12.50
CA LYS A 59 6.61 22.41 -12.54
C LYS A 59 7.23 23.18 -11.37
N ILE A 60 7.22 22.59 -10.17
CA ILE A 60 7.89 23.16 -8.99
C ILE A 60 9.39 23.30 -9.26
N ALA A 61 10.02 22.30 -9.89
CA ALA A 61 11.44 22.36 -10.27
C ALA A 61 11.75 23.47 -11.31
N LEU A 62 10.75 23.92 -12.05
CA LEU A 62 10.85 25.09 -12.96
C LEU A 62 10.56 26.41 -12.25
N GLY A 63 10.29 26.42 -10.92
CA GLY A 63 10.07 27.61 -10.14
C GLY A 63 8.61 27.98 -9.88
N TYR A 64 7.63 27.20 -10.39
CA TYR A 64 6.22 27.47 -10.11
C TYR A 64 5.85 27.10 -8.66
N THR A 65 4.95 27.87 -8.06
CA THR A 65 4.32 27.56 -6.79
C THR A 65 3.01 26.77 -6.98
N LEU A 66 2.51 26.11 -5.94
CA LEU A 66 1.31 25.27 -6.06
C LEU A 66 0.03 26.05 -6.41
N ASP A 67 -0.02 27.32 -6.05
CA ASP A 67 -1.12 28.25 -6.36
C ASP A 67 -1.03 28.83 -7.79
N GLU A 68 0.10 28.70 -8.46
CA GLU A 68 0.26 29.06 -9.86
C GLU A 68 0.01 27.87 -10.82
N ILE A 69 0.02 26.63 -10.29
CA ILE A 69 -0.17 25.43 -11.11
C ILE A 69 -1.66 25.08 -11.17
N PRO A 70 -2.32 25.14 -12.35
CA PRO A 70 -3.71 24.72 -12.48
C PRO A 70 -3.89 23.25 -12.13
N ASN A 71 -4.96 22.95 -11.39
CA ASN A 71 -5.34 21.58 -11.06
C ASN A 71 -5.79 20.84 -12.33
N ALA A 72 -5.11 19.74 -12.64
CA ALA A 72 -5.34 18.98 -13.88
C ALA A 72 -6.71 18.28 -13.92
N ILE A 73 -7.32 18.02 -12.74
CA ILE A 73 -8.60 17.32 -12.63
C ILE A 73 -9.76 18.33 -12.74
N THR A 74 -9.77 19.30 -11.84
CA THR A 74 -10.88 20.27 -11.75
C THR A 74 -10.84 21.31 -12.84
N LYS A 75 -9.64 21.65 -13.34
CA LYS A 75 -9.37 22.74 -14.31
C LYS A 75 -9.84 24.13 -13.84
N LYS A 76 -10.38 24.23 -12.64
CA LYS A 76 -10.94 25.46 -12.05
C LYS A 76 -10.22 25.89 -10.78
N THR A 77 -9.47 24.97 -10.16
CA THR A 77 -8.69 25.20 -8.94
C THR A 77 -7.20 25.05 -9.22
N PHE A 78 -6.39 25.15 -8.18
CA PHE A 78 -4.92 25.05 -8.28
C PHE A 78 -4.40 23.76 -7.64
N ALA A 79 -3.13 23.46 -7.85
CA ALA A 79 -2.47 22.26 -7.33
C ALA A 79 -2.33 22.27 -5.79
N SER A 80 -2.56 23.40 -5.13
CA SER A 80 -2.62 23.52 -3.66
C SER A 80 -3.85 22.84 -3.04
N PHE A 81 -4.89 22.52 -3.81
CA PHE A 81 -6.08 21.84 -3.32
C PHE A 81 -5.84 20.34 -3.21
N GLU A 82 -6.05 19.79 -2.02
CA GLU A 82 -5.95 18.36 -1.78
C GLU A 82 -7.06 17.57 -2.48
N PRO A 83 -6.75 16.38 -3.03
CA PRO A 83 -7.77 15.52 -3.61
C PRO A 83 -8.73 14.98 -2.54
N MET A 84 -10.01 14.94 -2.85
CA MET A 84 -11.05 14.30 -2.03
C MET A 84 -11.56 13.06 -2.76
N LEU A 85 -11.65 11.94 -2.05
CA LEU A 85 -12.03 10.65 -2.62
C LEU A 85 -13.31 10.14 -1.95
N ASP A 86 -14.20 9.56 -2.76
CA ASP A 86 -15.42 8.89 -2.35
C ASP A 86 -15.46 7.40 -2.70
N TYR A 87 -14.28 6.82 -2.96
CA TYR A 87 -14.08 5.42 -3.30
C TYR A 87 -12.96 4.80 -2.48
N CYS A 88 -12.93 3.48 -2.44
CA CYS A 88 -11.90 2.71 -1.74
C CYS A 88 -10.75 2.33 -2.70
N VAL A 89 -9.53 2.46 -2.21
CA VAL A 89 -8.32 2.02 -2.93
C VAL A 89 -7.61 0.96 -2.10
N VAL A 90 -7.48 -0.24 -2.67
CA VAL A 90 -6.80 -1.37 -2.03
C VAL A 90 -5.50 -1.64 -2.76
N LYS A 91 -4.41 -1.67 -2.00
CA LYS A 91 -3.07 -2.01 -2.49
C LYS A 91 -2.60 -3.29 -1.82
N ILE A 92 -2.15 -4.28 -2.60
CA ILE A 92 -1.58 -5.53 -2.11
C ILE A 92 -0.17 -5.71 -2.69
N PRO A 93 0.83 -6.06 -1.86
CA PRO A 93 2.16 -6.40 -2.35
C PRO A 93 2.14 -7.74 -3.09
N ARG A 94 2.93 -7.86 -4.15
CA ARG A 94 3.20 -9.08 -4.91
C ARG A 94 4.65 -9.49 -4.71
N LEU A 95 4.87 -10.56 -3.95
CA LEU A 95 6.20 -11.12 -3.71
C LEU A 95 6.46 -12.24 -4.75
N PRO A 96 7.49 -12.14 -5.59
CA PRO A 96 7.68 -13.02 -6.75
C PRO A 96 8.38 -14.34 -6.39
N PHE A 97 7.98 -15.00 -5.29
CA PHE A 97 8.57 -16.27 -4.86
C PHE A 97 8.27 -17.45 -5.79
N ASP A 98 7.23 -17.35 -6.60
CA ASP A 98 6.93 -18.26 -7.69
C ASP A 98 8.00 -18.26 -8.78
N LYS A 99 8.70 -17.13 -8.97
CA LYS A 99 9.80 -16.99 -9.94
C LYS A 99 11.17 -17.33 -9.35
N PHE A 100 11.32 -17.20 -8.02
CA PHE A 100 12.57 -17.44 -7.31
C PHE A 100 12.39 -18.59 -6.31
N ILE A 101 12.31 -19.81 -6.83
CA ILE A 101 11.98 -21.03 -6.06
C ILE A 101 12.96 -21.28 -4.91
N SER A 102 14.23 -20.91 -5.05
CA SER A 102 15.26 -21.05 -4.02
C SER A 102 15.23 -19.97 -2.94
N ALA A 103 14.43 -18.91 -3.12
CA ALA A 103 14.35 -17.82 -2.16
C ALA A 103 13.50 -18.21 -0.94
N SER A 104 13.95 -17.83 0.25
CA SER A 104 13.15 -17.99 1.46
C SER A 104 11.89 -17.10 1.40
N ARG A 105 10.73 -17.72 1.58
CA ARG A 105 9.43 -17.01 1.64
C ARG A 105 9.22 -16.28 2.95
N LYS A 106 9.99 -16.58 3.99
CA LYS A 106 9.84 -15.96 5.31
C LYS A 106 10.10 -14.46 5.24
N LEU A 107 9.13 -13.67 5.71
CA LEU A 107 9.22 -12.22 5.81
C LEU A 107 9.85 -11.84 7.17
N THR A 108 10.90 -11.04 7.11
CA THR A 108 11.66 -10.55 8.26
C THR A 108 11.96 -9.06 8.05
N THR A 109 12.89 -8.49 8.82
CA THR A 109 13.40 -7.14 8.63
C THR A 109 14.29 -6.99 7.38
N GLN A 110 14.67 -8.11 6.75
CA GLN A 110 15.44 -8.09 5.50
C GLN A 110 14.56 -7.63 4.34
N MET A 111 15.06 -6.68 3.57
CA MET A 111 14.40 -6.20 2.35
C MET A 111 14.31 -7.30 1.30
N LYS A 112 13.15 -7.43 0.67
CA LYS A 112 12.91 -8.36 -0.45
C LYS A 112 12.29 -7.60 -1.62
N ALA A 113 12.58 -8.06 -2.83
CA ALA A 113 11.98 -7.50 -4.04
C ALA A 113 10.46 -7.73 -4.03
N THR A 114 9.70 -6.67 -4.31
CA THR A 114 8.24 -6.72 -4.37
C THR A 114 7.71 -6.05 -5.63
N GLY A 115 6.65 -6.64 -6.20
CA GLY A 115 5.68 -5.95 -7.02
C GLY A 115 4.53 -5.45 -6.16
N GLU A 116 3.55 -4.84 -6.79
CA GLU A 116 2.34 -4.39 -6.12
C GLU A 116 1.19 -4.25 -7.12
N VAL A 117 0.00 -4.53 -6.65
CA VAL A 117 -1.25 -4.30 -7.39
C VAL A 117 -2.09 -3.27 -6.65
N MET A 118 -2.91 -2.54 -7.41
CA MET A 118 -3.85 -1.58 -6.85
C MET A 118 -5.21 -1.75 -7.50
N ALA A 119 -6.25 -1.86 -6.68
CA ALA A 119 -7.64 -1.89 -7.11
C ALA A 119 -8.39 -0.67 -6.58
N ILE A 120 -9.29 -0.15 -7.41
CA ILE A 120 -10.22 0.94 -7.05
C ILE A 120 -11.64 0.36 -7.14
N CYS A 121 -12.43 0.58 -6.09
CA CYS A 121 -13.80 0.10 -5.99
C CYS A 121 -14.62 1.00 -5.05
N ASN A 122 -15.94 0.90 -5.10
CA ASN A 122 -16.83 1.68 -4.23
C ASN A 122 -16.86 1.20 -2.77
N ASN A 123 -16.40 -0.04 -2.51
CA ASN A 123 -16.31 -0.61 -1.16
C ASN A 123 -15.01 -1.40 -0.99
N PHE A 124 -14.67 -1.69 0.26
CA PHE A 124 -13.44 -2.38 0.61
C PHE A 124 -13.41 -3.83 0.12
N GLU A 125 -14.49 -4.57 0.32
CA GLU A 125 -14.59 -6.00 -0.01
C GLU A 125 -14.40 -6.22 -1.51
N GLY A 126 -15.10 -5.45 -2.32
CA GLY A 126 -14.95 -5.49 -3.78
C GLY A 126 -13.56 -5.08 -4.23
N GLY A 127 -12.97 -4.07 -3.58
CA GLY A 127 -11.61 -3.62 -3.82
C GLY A 127 -10.57 -4.70 -3.48
N LEU A 128 -10.72 -5.36 -2.33
CA LEU A 128 -9.85 -6.45 -1.89
C LEU A 128 -9.89 -7.63 -2.86
N MET A 129 -11.09 -8.08 -3.23
CA MET A 129 -11.26 -9.19 -4.16
C MET A 129 -10.73 -8.86 -5.56
N LYS A 130 -10.92 -7.62 -6.01
CA LYS A 130 -10.36 -7.15 -7.29
C LYS A 130 -8.83 -7.12 -7.25
N ALA A 131 -8.24 -6.63 -6.16
CA ALA A 131 -6.79 -6.62 -5.97
C ALA A 131 -6.22 -8.05 -5.93
N LEU A 132 -6.90 -8.98 -5.22
CA LEU A 132 -6.50 -10.38 -5.12
C LEU A 132 -6.40 -11.03 -6.51
N ARG A 133 -7.45 -10.89 -7.34
CA ARG A 133 -7.42 -11.41 -8.72
C ARG A 133 -6.29 -10.81 -9.55
N SER A 134 -5.94 -9.55 -9.31
CA SER A 134 -4.87 -8.84 -10.02
C SER A 134 -3.46 -9.30 -9.63
N LEU A 135 -3.31 -10.11 -8.57
CA LEU A 135 -2.02 -10.69 -8.17
C LEU A 135 -1.51 -11.77 -9.16
N GLU A 136 -2.36 -12.26 -10.06
CA GLU A 136 -2.01 -13.33 -11.02
C GLU A 136 -1.48 -14.60 -10.33
N GLN A 137 -2.07 -14.95 -9.19
CA GLN A 137 -1.75 -16.17 -8.44
C GLN A 137 -2.77 -17.29 -8.68
N HIS A 138 -3.64 -17.14 -9.68
CA HIS A 138 -4.69 -18.09 -10.03
C HIS A 138 -5.66 -18.39 -8.87
N VAL A 139 -5.95 -17.37 -8.06
CA VAL A 139 -6.91 -17.45 -6.95
C VAL A 139 -8.00 -16.40 -7.13
N ASP A 140 -9.24 -16.83 -6.99
CA ASP A 140 -10.43 -15.99 -7.11
C ASP A 140 -11.09 -15.68 -5.75
N SER A 141 -10.58 -16.30 -4.68
CA SER A 141 -11.10 -16.19 -3.33
C SER A 141 -9.98 -16.16 -2.28
N LEU A 142 -10.26 -15.60 -1.12
CA LEU A 142 -9.39 -15.72 0.06
C LEU A 142 -9.43 -17.13 0.67
N VAL A 143 -10.50 -17.91 0.40
CA VAL A 143 -10.59 -19.30 0.81
C VAL A 143 -9.93 -20.16 -0.28
N THR A 144 -8.93 -20.93 0.10
CA THR A 144 -8.17 -21.80 -0.80
C THR A 144 -8.17 -23.23 -0.30
N ASP A 145 -8.14 -24.19 -1.22
CA ASP A 145 -8.04 -25.63 -0.91
C ASP A 145 -6.77 -25.96 -0.09
N GLU A 146 -5.73 -25.17 -0.26
CA GLU A 146 -4.46 -25.33 0.45
C GLU A 146 -4.63 -25.30 1.98
N TYR A 147 -5.51 -24.42 2.50
CA TYR A 147 -5.70 -24.27 3.93
C TYR A 147 -7.03 -24.85 4.44
N SER A 148 -8.07 -24.86 3.64
CA SER A 148 -9.39 -25.34 4.05
C SER A 148 -9.43 -26.84 4.33
N LYS A 149 -8.53 -27.63 3.72
CA LYS A 149 -8.41 -29.09 3.87
C LYS A 149 -7.51 -29.54 5.01
N LEU A 150 -6.77 -28.62 5.66
CA LEU A 150 -5.89 -28.94 6.78
C LEU A 150 -6.69 -29.31 8.04
N THR A 151 -6.16 -30.24 8.80
CA THR A 151 -6.62 -30.52 10.18
C THR A 151 -6.39 -29.28 11.08
N ALA A 152 -6.92 -29.29 12.29
CA ALA A 152 -6.72 -28.19 13.23
C ALA A 152 -5.24 -28.02 13.59
N ASP A 153 -4.56 -29.12 13.92
CA ASP A 153 -3.16 -29.11 14.34
C ASP A 153 -2.24 -28.64 13.20
N GLU A 154 -2.43 -29.14 11.98
CA GLU A 154 -1.68 -28.71 10.80
C GLU A 154 -1.89 -27.23 10.51
N PHE A 155 -3.10 -26.71 10.71
CA PHE A 155 -3.41 -25.32 10.48
C PHE A 155 -2.76 -24.41 11.52
N GLU A 156 -2.72 -24.80 12.81
CA GLU A 156 -2.04 -24.05 13.86
C GLU A 156 -0.53 -23.89 13.58
N GLU A 157 0.11 -24.93 13.09
CA GLU A 157 1.53 -24.85 12.67
C GLU A 157 1.69 -23.79 11.55
N GLN A 158 0.76 -23.73 10.60
CA GLN A 158 0.79 -22.76 9.51
C GLN A 158 0.57 -21.30 9.97
N MET A 159 -0.19 -21.09 11.05
CA MET A 159 -0.45 -19.75 11.57
C MET A 159 0.80 -19.02 12.08
N SER A 160 1.81 -19.76 12.54
CA SER A 160 3.09 -19.20 12.99
C SER A 160 3.98 -18.67 11.85
N ILE A 161 3.69 -19.04 10.60
CA ILE A 161 4.53 -18.69 9.43
C ILE A 161 4.19 -17.29 8.93
N VAL A 162 5.19 -16.42 8.88
CA VAL A 162 5.05 -15.06 8.33
C VAL A 162 5.65 -15.02 6.93
N ASP A 163 4.78 -15.12 5.93
CA ASP A 163 5.15 -15.09 4.51
C ASP A 163 4.09 -14.36 3.65
N ASP A 164 4.26 -14.43 2.32
CA ASP A 164 3.36 -13.81 1.34
C ASP A 164 1.97 -14.47 1.25
N ARG A 165 1.76 -15.64 1.87
CA ARG A 165 0.48 -16.37 1.92
C ARG A 165 -0.36 -16.05 3.16
N ARG A 166 0.15 -15.20 4.04
CA ARG A 166 -0.47 -14.89 5.33
C ARG A 166 -1.94 -14.45 5.22
N ILE A 167 -2.30 -13.68 4.17
CA ILE A 167 -3.68 -13.20 3.99
C ILE A 167 -4.68 -14.36 3.86
N PHE A 168 -4.31 -15.46 3.19
CA PHE A 168 -5.16 -16.63 3.02
C PHE A 168 -5.34 -17.39 4.34
N ARG A 169 -4.26 -17.51 5.14
CA ARG A 169 -4.33 -18.12 6.46
C ARG A 169 -5.18 -17.31 7.43
N ILE A 170 -5.07 -15.98 7.40
CA ILE A 170 -5.93 -15.11 8.20
C ILE A 170 -7.41 -15.32 7.83
N ALA A 171 -7.73 -15.36 6.55
CA ALA A 171 -9.10 -15.59 6.10
C ALA A 171 -9.64 -16.96 6.56
N GLU A 172 -8.82 -18.01 6.46
CA GLU A 172 -9.18 -19.35 6.95
C GLU A 172 -9.32 -19.40 8.48
N ALA A 173 -8.46 -18.70 9.23
CA ALA A 173 -8.56 -18.58 10.68
C ALA A 173 -9.91 -17.96 11.10
N ILE A 174 -10.29 -16.85 10.45
CA ILE A 174 -11.59 -16.20 10.69
C ILE A 174 -12.74 -17.17 10.36
N ARG A 175 -12.66 -17.89 9.25
CA ARG A 175 -13.67 -18.88 8.87
C ARG A 175 -13.81 -20.02 9.87
N ARG A 176 -12.72 -20.43 10.50
CA ARG A 176 -12.69 -21.45 11.58
C ARG A 176 -13.09 -20.91 12.96
N GLY A 177 -13.35 -19.60 13.09
CA GLY A 177 -13.77 -18.98 14.34
C GLY A 177 -12.63 -18.62 15.29
N TYR A 178 -11.39 -18.51 14.81
CA TYR A 178 -10.29 -18.01 15.62
C TYR A 178 -10.52 -16.54 16.01
N SER A 179 -10.18 -16.19 17.26
CA SER A 179 -10.15 -14.80 17.72
C SER A 179 -9.02 -14.02 17.05
N TYR A 180 -9.19 -12.72 16.97
CA TYR A 180 -8.14 -11.79 16.50
C TYR A 180 -7.28 -11.25 17.65
N GLU A 181 -7.59 -11.65 18.90
CA GLU A 181 -6.83 -11.34 20.11
C GLU A 181 -5.61 -12.24 20.30
#